data_7a0996e7e0621ecc47c8cbb7cefc9c0b
#
_entry.id   7a0996e7e0621ecc47c8cbb7cefc9c0b
#
_cell.length_a   1.000
_cell.length_b   1.000
_cell.length_c   1.000
_cell.angle_alpha   90.00
_cell.angle_beta   90.00
_cell.angle_gamma   90.00
#
_symmetry.space_group_name_H-M   'P 1'
#
loop_
_entity.id
_entity.type
_entity.pdbx_description
1 polymer ?
#
loop_
_entity_poly.entity_id
_entity_poly.type
_entity_poly.pdbx_seq_one_letter_code
_entity_poly.pdbx_strand_id
1 'polypeptide(L)'
;MIALHHVQVACPRDGEEATRAFYADGLGLVEVEKPADLRARGGAWFRAYGDRGDVLAELHVGVEEPFVPARKAHPAFVVDDLDAVAARLREGGFEVDERERTTFEGYLRFHAFDPHGNRVEVLERLAA
;
A
#
# COMPACT_ATOMS: atom_id res chain seq x y z
N MET A 1 1.11 25.47 -7.64
CA MET A 1 1.52 24.38 -6.73
C MET A 1 0.78 23.12 -7.10
N ILE A 2 1.43 21.98 -7.10
CA ILE A 2 0.79 20.67 -7.32
C ILE A 2 1.10 19.81 -6.10
N ALA A 3 0.08 19.12 -5.59
CA ALA A 3 0.25 18.15 -4.51
C ALA A 3 -0.42 16.84 -4.92
N LEU A 4 0.16 15.72 -4.52
CA LEU A 4 -0.45 14.42 -4.74
C LEU A 4 -1.50 14.20 -3.66
N HIS A 5 -2.77 13.94 -4.05
CA HIS A 5 -3.84 13.66 -3.11
C HIS A 5 -3.91 12.17 -2.77
N HIS A 6 -3.98 11.32 -3.77
CA HIS A 6 -4.04 9.88 -3.56
C HIS A 6 -3.49 9.12 -4.78
N VAL A 7 -3.22 7.84 -4.55
CA VAL A 7 -2.93 6.86 -5.60
C VAL A 7 -4.03 5.81 -5.54
N GLN A 8 -4.50 5.35 -6.69
CA GLN A 8 -5.47 4.26 -6.75
C GLN A 8 -4.84 3.03 -7.39
N VAL A 9 -5.08 1.88 -6.77
CA VAL A 9 -4.76 0.56 -7.32
C VAL A 9 -6.06 -0.21 -7.50
N ALA A 10 -6.02 -1.28 -8.29
CA ALA A 10 -7.22 -2.05 -8.56
C ALA A 10 -7.23 -3.37 -7.79
N CYS A 11 -8.43 -3.91 -7.58
CA CYS A 11 -8.63 -5.27 -7.09
C CYS A 11 -9.74 -5.93 -7.89
N PRO A 12 -9.83 -7.27 -7.89
CA PRO A 12 -10.97 -7.94 -8.48
C PRO A 12 -12.22 -7.75 -7.62
N ARG A 13 -13.39 -8.05 -8.19
CA ARG A 13 -14.65 -8.05 -7.45
C ARG A 13 -14.53 -8.97 -6.22
N ASP A 14 -15.08 -8.52 -5.10
CA ASP A 14 -15.06 -9.23 -3.81
C ASP A 14 -13.66 -9.44 -3.22
N GLY A 15 -12.68 -8.61 -3.65
CA GLY A 15 -11.31 -8.66 -3.14
C GLY A 15 -11.03 -7.81 -1.92
N GLU A 16 -12.04 -7.15 -1.33
CA GLU A 16 -11.83 -6.15 -0.28
C GLU A 16 -11.25 -6.74 1.01
N GLU A 17 -11.70 -7.94 1.41
CA GLU A 17 -11.17 -8.57 2.65
C GLU A 17 -9.68 -8.88 2.53
N ALA A 18 -9.26 -9.46 1.40
CA ALA A 18 -7.85 -9.75 1.14
C ALA A 18 -7.03 -8.45 1.07
N THR A 19 -7.60 -7.41 0.47
CA THR A 19 -7.00 -6.07 0.39
C THR A 19 -6.73 -5.51 1.78
N ARG A 20 -7.68 -5.62 2.72
CA ARG A 20 -7.51 -5.16 4.10
C ARG A 20 -6.39 -5.90 4.81
N ALA A 21 -6.27 -7.20 4.59
CA ALA A 21 -5.21 -8.00 5.21
C ALA A 21 -3.82 -7.48 4.82
N PHE A 22 -3.64 -7.01 3.60
CA PHE A 22 -2.35 -6.47 3.14
C PHE A 22 -2.16 -5.00 3.57
N TYR A 23 -3.08 -4.12 3.21
CA TYR A 23 -2.88 -2.67 3.38
C TYR A 23 -3.11 -2.21 4.81
N ALA A 24 -4.06 -2.78 5.53
CA ALA A 24 -4.31 -2.42 6.92
C ALA A 24 -3.46 -3.26 7.88
N ASP A 25 -3.63 -4.58 7.88
CA ASP A 25 -2.93 -5.43 8.85
C ASP A 25 -1.43 -5.52 8.55
N GLY A 26 -1.05 -5.62 7.29
CA GLY A 26 0.34 -5.76 6.86
C GLY A 26 1.11 -4.44 6.88
N LEU A 27 0.66 -3.45 6.11
CA LEU A 27 1.35 -2.16 6.01
C LEU A 27 1.05 -1.21 7.17
N GLY A 28 -0.08 -1.37 7.84
CA GLY A 28 -0.46 -0.49 8.95
C GLY A 28 -1.26 0.73 8.54
N LEU A 29 -1.82 0.75 7.32
CA LEU A 29 -2.73 1.81 6.93
C LEU A 29 -4.07 1.67 7.65
N VAL A 30 -4.76 2.79 7.82
CA VAL A 30 -6.07 2.83 8.47
C VAL A 30 -7.15 2.90 7.40
N GLU A 31 -8.07 1.95 7.41
CA GLU A 31 -9.21 2.00 6.49
C GLU A 31 -10.13 3.15 6.90
N VAL A 32 -10.58 3.93 5.91
CA VAL A 32 -11.52 5.03 6.11
C VAL A 32 -12.79 4.77 5.30
N GLU A 33 -13.89 5.37 5.76
CA GLU A 33 -15.18 5.19 5.11
C GLU A 33 -15.21 5.94 3.77
N LYS A 34 -15.67 5.26 2.73
CA LYS A 34 -15.89 5.88 1.43
C LYS A 34 -17.12 6.78 1.48
N PRO A 35 -17.16 7.87 0.68
CA PRO A 35 -18.37 8.64 0.52
C PRO A 35 -19.55 7.75 0.11
N ALA A 36 -20.75 8.06 0.61
CA ALA A 36 -21.95 7.24 0.41
C ALA A 36 -22.21 6.91 -1.06
N ASP A 37 -22.02 7.89 -1.95
CA ASP A 37 -22.29 7.74 -3.38
C ASP A 37 -21.31 6.77 -4.07
N LEU A 38 -20.18 6.47 -3.45
CA LEU A 38 -19.15 5.61 -4.03
C LEU A 38 -19.13 4.21 -3.42
N ARG A 39 -19.87 3.96 -2.34
CA ARG A 39 -19.83 2.66 -1.62
C ARG A 39 -20.27 1.51 -2.51
N ALA A 40 -21.26 1.72 -3.36
CA ALA A 40 -21.81 0.68 -4.23
C ALA A 40 -20.80 0.17 -5.27
N ARG A 41 -19.74 0.94 -5.55
CA ARG A 41 -18.71 0.56 -6.52
C ARG A 41 -17.76 -0.51 -5.98
N GLY A 42 -17.81 -0.80 -4.67
CA GLY A 42 -16.86 -1.69 -4.02
C GLY A 42 -15.50 -1.05 -3.78
N GLY A 43 -14.53 -1.85 -3.36
CA GLY A 43 -13.21 -1.35 -3.03
C GLY A 43 -13.11 -0.83 -1.60
N ALA A 44 -11.99 -0.21 -1.28
CA ALA A 44 -11.74 0.33 0.07
C ALA A 44 -10.74 1.48 -0.02
N TRP A 45 -10.81 2.41 0.93
CA TRP A 45 -9.90 3.54 1.02
C TRP A 45 -9.11 3.47 2.32
N PHE A 46 -7.83 3.86 2.25
CA PHE A 46 -6.89 3.76 3.36
C PHE A 46 -6.10 5.05 3.50
N ARG A 47 -5.70 5.35 4.74
CA ARG A 47 -4.84 6.51 5.05
C ARG A 47 -3.75 6.15 6.03
N ALA A 48 -2.64 6.90 5.96
CA ALA A 48 -1.66 7.00 7.02
C ALA A 48 -1.72 8.41 7.60
N TYR A 49 -1.62 8.49 8.93
CA TYR A 49 -1.69 9.76 9.65
C TYR A 49 -0.36 10.07 10.33
N GLY A 50 -0.01 11.36 10.37
CA GLY A 50 1.12 11.85 11.14
C GLY A 50 0.76 12.02 12.62
N ASP A 51 1.77 12.41 13.41
CA ASP A 51 1.65 12.57 14.86
C ASP A 51 0.59 13.60 15.27
N ARG A 52 0.27 14.53 14.39
CA ARG A 52 -0.71 15.59 14.64
C ARG A 52 -2.06 15.33 13.98
N GLY A 53 -2.27 14.10 13.48
CA GLY A 53 -3.50 13.72 12.80
C GLY A 53 -3.60 14.15 11.34
N ASP A 54 -2.54 14.74 10.80
CA ASP A 54 -2.47 15.10 9.38
C ASP A 54 -2.37 13.85 8.50
N VAL A 55 -2.98 13.91 7.33
CA VAL A 55 -2.93 12.80 6.37
C VAL A 55 -1.58 12.83 5.65
N LEU A 56 -0.78 11.78 5.84
CA LEU A 56 0.53 11.63 5.19
C LEU A 56 0.44 10.88 3.88
N ALA A 57 -0.50 9.94 3.77
CA ALA A 57 -0.71 9.15 2.56
C ALA A 57 -2.16 8.75 2.45
N GLU A 58 -2.65 8.65 1.24
CA GLU A 58 -3.99 8.16 0.96
C GLU A 58 -3.94 7.20 -0.23
N LEU A 59 -4.51 6.02 -0.05
CA LEU A 59 -4.57 4.97 -1.07
C LEU A 59 -6.02 4.57 -1.27
N HIS A 60 -6.46 4.56 -2.51
CA HIS A 60 -7.77 4.03 -2.88
C HIS A 60 -7.58 2.69 -3.59
N VAL A 61 -8.41 1.73 -3.29
CA VAL A 61 -8.46 0.45 -4.00
C VAL A 61 -9.83 0.36 -4.65
N GLY A 62 -9.85 0.26 -5.98
CA GLY A 62 -11.07 0.20 -6.76
C GLY A 62 -11.24 -1.14 -7.46
N VAL A 63 -12.49 -1.56 -7.64
CA VAL A 63 -12.81 -2.80 -8.35
C VAL A 63 -12.67 -2.57 -9.86
N GLU A 64 -11.95 -3.46 -10.53
CA GLU A 64 -11.76 -3.44 -11.98
C GLU A 64 -12.11 -4.81 -12.55
N GLU A 65 -12.91 -4.83 -13.60
CA GLU A 65 -13.30 -6.06 -14.29
C GLU A 65 -13.15 -5.93 -15.80
N PRO A 66 -12.38 -6.81 -16.47
CA PRO A 66 -11.54 -7.84 -15.89
C PRO A 66 -10.34 -7.23 -15.17
N PHE A 67 -9.90 -7.88 -14.09
CA PHE A 67 -8.76 -7.41 -13.32
C PHE A 67 -7.45 -7.94 -13.87
N VAL A 68 -6.46 -7.04 -14.00
CA VAL A 68 -5.07 -7.39 -14.31
C VAL A 68 -4.17 -6.65 -13.31
N PRO A 69 -3.28 -7.36 -12.60
CA PRO A 69 -2.42 -6.69 -11.62
C PRO A 69 -1.42 -5.74 -12.26
N ALA A 70 -1.10 -4.65 -11.57
CA ALA A 70 -0.08 -3.70 -11.96
C ALA A 70 1.28 -4.24 -11.49
N ARG A 71 2.12 -4.69 -12.43
CA ARG A 71 3.41 -5.30 -12.13
C ARG A 71 4.58 -4.32 -12.20
N LYS A 72 4.43 -3.25 -12.95
CA LYS A 72 5.46 -2.20 -13.07
C LYS A 72 5.04 -0.93 -12.34
N ALA A 73 3.84 -0.42 -12.62
CA ALA A 73 3.29 0.71 -11.89
C ALA A 73 3.03 0.30 -10.44
N HIS A 74 3.42 1.15 -9.48
CA HIS A 74 3.29 0.80 -8.07
C HIS A 74 3.31 2.04 -7.19
N PRO A 75 2.60 2.04 -6.07
CA PRO A 75 2.79 3.04 -5.04
C PRO A 75 4.04 2.73 -4.21
N ALA A 76 4.63 3.77 -3.62
CA ALA A 76 5.77 3.62 -2.73
C ALA A 76 5.47 4.33 -1.41
N PHE A 77 5.63 3.62 -0.31
CA PHE A 77 5.37 4.12 1.04
C PHE A 77 6.67 4.23 1.83
N VAL A 78 6.85 5.33 2.54
CA VAL A 78 7.96 5.50 3.48
C VAL A 78 7.50 5.09 4.87
N VAL A 79 8.26 4.23 5.52
CA VAL A 79 7.97 3.73 6.87
C VAL A 79 9.15 4.00 7.80
N ASP A 80 8.92 3.92 9.11
CA ASP A 80 9.96 4.15 10.11
C ASP A 80 10.85 2.91 10.29
N ASP A 81 10.29 1.72 10.16
CA ASP A 81 11.01 0.45 10.40
C ASP A 81 10.68 -0.55 9.30
N LEU A 82 11.55 -0.59 8.31
CA LEU A 82 11.38 -1.43 7.13
C LEU A 82 11.31 -2.92 7.49
N ASP A 83 12.20 -3.36 8.37
CA ASP A 83 12.27 -4.78 8.72
C ASP A 83 11.05 -5.25 9.52
N ALA A 84 10.47 -4.38 10.35
CA ALA A 84 9.24 -4.70 11.07
C ALA A 84 8.06 -4.86 10.10
N VAL A 85 7.98 -4.00 9.07
CA VAL A 85 6.93 -4.12 8.05
C VAL A 85 7.12 -5.40 7.24
N ALA A 86 8.37 -5.72 6.84
CA ALA A 86 8.67 -6.96 6.13
C ALA A 86 8.23 -8.20 6.94
N ALA A 87 8.51 -8.20 8.25
CA ALA A 87 8.13 -9.30 9.12
C ALA A 87 6.59 -9.47 9.19
N ARG A 88 5.86 -8.37 9.34
CA ARG A 88 4.38 -8.44 9.36
C ARG A 88 3.80 -8.96 8.05
N LEU A 89 4.35 -8.51 6.93
CA LEU A 89 3.89 -8.98 5.62
C LEU A 89 4.16 -10.48 5.45
N ARG A 90 5.34 -10.95 5.85
CA ARG A 90 5.67 -12.38 5.79
C ARG A 90 4.79 -13.22 6.70
N GLU A 91 4.49 -12.74 7.89
CA GLU A 91 3.55 -13.40 8.80
C GLU A 91 2.15 -13.53 8.19
N GLY A 92 1.74 -12.53 7.41
CA GLY A 92 0.48 -12.57 6.68
C GLY A 92 0.50 -13.45 5.44
N GLY A 93 1.65 -14.06 5.10
CA GLY A 93 1.79 -14.92 3.94
C GLY A 93 2.09 -14.17 2.64
N PHE A 94 2.47 -12.90 2.72
CA PHE A 94 2.76 -12.08 1.54
C PHE A 94 4.23 -12.17 1.14
N GLU A 95 4.48 -12.10 -0.16
CA GLU A 95 5.84 -12.12 -0.71
C GLU A 95 6.53 -10.78 -0.47
N VAL A 96 7.76 -10.83 0.04
CA VAL A 96 8.63 -9.67 0.21
C VAL A 96 9.93 -9.94 -0.56
N ASP A 97 10.27 -9.03 -1.47
CA ASP A 97 11.45 -9.13 -2.32
C ASP A 97 12.46 -8.06 -1.93
N GLU A 98 13.58 -8.47 -1.33
CA GLU A 98 14.61 -7.56 -0.84
C GLU A 98 15.81 -7.44 -1.78
N ARG A 99 15.73 -7.95 -3.01
CA ARG A 99 16.85 -7.90 -3.97
C ARG A 99 17.31 -6.48 -4.26
N GLU A 100 16.41 -5.51 -4.19
CA GLU A 100 16.70 -4.10 -4.47
C GLU A 100 16.92 -3.27 -3.19
N ARG A 101 17.23 -3.93 -2.07
CA ARG A 101 17.30 -3.27 -0.75
C ARG A 101 18.20 -2.04 -0.73
N THR A 102 19.33 -2.07 -1.42
CA THR A 102 20.33 -0.99 -1.35
C THR A 102 20.50 -0.23 -2.67
N THR A 103 19.61 -0.39 -3.63
CA THR A 103 19.77 0.20 -4.96
C THR A 103 19.18 1.60 -5.11
N PHE A 104 18.53 2.13 -4.08
CA PHE A 104 17.96 3.48 -4.08
C PHE A 104 18.74 4.34 -3.09
N GLU A 105 19.59 5.23 -3.60
CA GLU A 105 20.44 6.07 -2.75
C GLU A 105 19.61 6.86 -1.73
N GLY A 106 20.02 6.82 -0.47
CA GLY A 106 19.34 7.49 0.63
C GLY A 106 18.26 6.66 1.33
N TYR A 107 18.00 5.44 0.84
CA TYR A 107 16.96 4.58 1.37
C TYR A 107 17.38 3.13 1.47
N LEU A 108 16.74 2.41 2.38
CA LEU A 108 16.57 0.96 2.29
C LEU A 108 15.17 0.70 1.76
N ARG A 109 15.00 -0.34 0.97
CA ARG A 109 13.68 -0.64 0.40
C ARG A 109 13.48 -2.13 0.15
N PHE A 110 12.22 -2.51 -0.02
CA PHE A 110 11.85 -3.79 -0.61
C PHE A 110 10.62 -3.59 -1.51
N HIS A 111 10.38 -4.59 -2.35
CA HIS A 111 9.14 -4.70 -3.10
C HIS A 111 8.29 -5.83 -2.50
N ALA A 112 7.00 -5.64 -2.49
CA ALA A 112 6.04 -6.65 -2.07
C ALA A 112 4.92 -6.71 -3.10
N PHE A 113 4.11 -7.74 -3.01
CA PHE A 113 2.94 -7.89 -3.88
C PHE A 113 1.72 -8.04 -3.01
N ASP A 114 0.69 -7.24 -3.32
CA ASP A 114 -0.57 -7.35 -2.59
C ASP A 114 -1.25 -8.69 -2.95
N PRO A 115 -2.35 -9.07 -2.29
CA PRO A 115 -2.94 -10.39 -2.52
C PRO A 115 -3.44 -10.60 -3.94
N HIS A 116 -3.56 -9.54 -4.73
CA HIS A 116 -4.03 -9.62 -6.11
C HIS A 116 -2.90 -9.57 -7.14
N GLY A 117 -1.66 -9.41 -6.67
CA GLY A 117 -0.47 -9.34 -7.51
C GLY A 117 -0.01 -7.95 -7.90
N ASN A 118 -0.63 -6.89 -7.38
CA ASN A 118 -0.14 -5.53 -7.57
C ASN A 118 1.19 -5.33 -6.84
N ARG A 119 2.14 -4.70 -7.52
CA ARG A 119 3.44 -4.37 -6.94
C ARG A 119 3.32 -3.19 -5.98
N VAL A 120 4.04 -3.28 -4.86
CA VAL A 120 4.13 -2.20 -3.87
C VAL A 120 5.58 -2.05 -3.45
N GLU A 121 6.03 -0.83 -3.25
CA GLU A 121 7.37 -0.54 -2.75
C GLU A 121 7.27 0.05 -1.35
N VAL A 122 8.17 -0.38 -0.47
CA VAL A 122 8.26 0.16 0.89
C VAL A 122 9.70 0.62 1.14
N LEU A 123 9.85 1.83 1.66
CA LEU A 123 11.15 2.48 1.86
C LEU A 123 11.31 2.96 3.29
N GLU A 124 12.55 2.92 3.77
CA GLU A 124 12.96 3.58 5.02
C GLU A 124 14.09 4.54 4.68
N ARG A 125 13.99 5.78 5.19
CA ARG A 125 15.05 6.77 4.97
C ARG A 125 16.29 6.39 5.78
N LEU A 126 17.44 6.40 5.13
CA LEU A 126 18.71 6.27 5.85
C LEU A 126 18.98 7.55 6.63
N ALA A 127 19.56 7.40 7.81
CA ALA A 127 19.98 8.54 8.60
C ALA A 127 21.07 9.31 7.85
N ALA A 128 20.97 10.62 7.86
CA ALA A 128 21.96 11.49 7.23
C ALA A 128 23.29 11.49 7.99
#